data_ba501a67790dbd0f03ce6fa2d872627a
#
_entry.id   ba501a67790dbd0f03ce6fa2d872627a
#
_cell.length_a   1.000
_cell.length_b   1.000
_cell.length_c   1.000
_cell.angle_alpha   90.00
_cell.angle_beta   90.00
_cell.angle_gamma   90.00
#
_symmetry.space_group_name_H-M   'P 1'
#
loop_
_entity.id
_entity.type
_entity.pdbx_description
1 polymer ?
#
loop_
_entity_poly.entity_id
_entity_poly.type
_entity_poly.pdbx_seq_one_letter_code
_entity_poly.pdbx_strand_id
1 'polypeptide(L)'
;MSKLEEAKEILSSLKVPAKQQNGMCCCVLLAMANLTEAEAWGSATNNWIRIHDVIAFANSNYGTTYAENSRETFRKQAMHHFRNAAFIEDNGKATNSPNYRYRLTDEMLHLIQSFGTADWERSLACFMENHDSLVDLYASKLTMRKMPVKINGEDFTFSPGKHNQLQKAIIEKFAPRFAPNSSACM
;
A
#
# COMPACT_ATOMS: atom_id res chain seq x y z
N MET A 1 17.76 5.16 -20.00
CA MET A 1 16.91 4.42 -19.06
C MET A 1 15.49 4.88 -19.34
N SER A 2 14.52 3.99 -19.44
CA SER A 2 13.12 4.38 -19.59
C SER A 2 12.56 4.93 -18.28
N LYS A 3 11.50 5.72 -18.34
CA LYS A 3 10.86 6.29 -17.13
C LYS A 3 10.35 5.20 -16.20
N LEU A 4 9.91 4.05 -16.74
CA LEU A 4 9.54 2.86 -15.96
C LEU A 4 10.72 2.25 -15.21
N GLU A 5 11.91 2.20 -15.82
CA GLU A 5 13.12 1.71 -15.16
C GLU A 5 13.56 2.66 -14.04
N GLU A 6 13.50 3.96 -14.27
CA GLU A 6 13.77 4.97 -13.25
C GLU A 6 12.78 4.88 -12.07
N ALA A 7 11.48 4.72 -12.35
CA ALA A 7 10.47 4.50 -11.32
C ALA A 7 10.74 3.23 -10.50
N LYS A 8 11.19 2.15 -11.15
CA LYS A 8 11.59 0.91 -10.47
C LYS A 8 12.82 1.11 -9.59
N GLU A 9 13.80 1.88 -10.04
CA GLU A 9 14.99 2.24 -9.27
C GLU A 9 14.61 3.03 -8.01
N ILE A 10 13.73 4.02 -8.12
CA ILE A 10 13.18 4.77 -6.98
C ILE A 10 12.52 3.82 -5.98
N LEU A 11 11.62 2.93 -6.44
CA LEU A 11 10.95 1.97 -5.55
C LEU A 11 11.93 1.01 -4.88
N SER A 12 12.99 0.60 -5.60
CA SER A 12 14.05 -0.25 -5.06
C SER A 12 14.87 0.48 -3.98
N SER A 13 15.25 1.74 -4.23
CA SER A 13 15.99 2.59 -3.28
C SER A 13 15.19 2.83 -1.99
N LEU A 14 13.86 2.91 -2.10
CA LEU A 14 12.92 2.99 -0.96
C LEU A 14 12.68 1.64 -0.27
N LYS A 15 13.44 0.59 -0.60
CA LYS A 15 13.30 -0.76 -0.04
C LYS A 15 11.87 -1.31 -0.15
N VAL A 16 11.21 -1.02 -1.26
CA VAL A 16 9.91 -1.63 -1.56
C VAL A 16 10.13 -3.11 -1.90
N PRO A 17 9.32 -4.05 -1.38
CA PRO A 17 9.47 -5.47 -1.72
C PRO A 17 9.41 -5.72 -3.23
N ALA A 18 10.18 -6.69 -3.75
CA ALA A 18 10.28 -6.98 -5.17
C ALA A 18 8.91 -7.19 -5.88
N LYS A 19 7.92 -7.74 -5.14
CA LYS A 19 6.56 -7.91 -5.65
C LYS A 19 5.87 -6.58 -5.99
N GLN A 20 6.21 -5.49 -5.31
CA GLN A 20 5.69 -4.15 -5.53
C GLN A 20 6.63 -3.25 -6.36
N GLN A 21 7.64 -3.84 -7.02
CA GLN A 21 8.51 -3.18 -7.99
C GLN A 21 8.15 -3.56 -9.44
N ASN A 22 6.95 -4.10 -9.66
CA ASN A 22 6.48 -4.50 -10.98
C ASN A 22 5.99 -3.30 -11.82
N GLY A 23 5.76 -3.52 -13.13
CA GLY A 23 5.34 -2.47 -14.04
C GLY A 23 4.05 -1.74 -13.62
N MET A 24 3.08 -2.44 -13.00
CA MET A 24 1.87 -1.80 -12.47
C MET A 24 2.21 -0.78 -11.36
N CYS A 25 3.08 -1.14 -10.42
CA CYS A 25 3.49 -0.25 -9.33
C CYS A 25 4.29 0.95 -9.87
N CYS A 26 5.16 0.73 -10.86
CA CYS A 26 5.86 1.82 -11.55
C CYS A 26 4.88 2.77 -12.25
N CYS A 27 3.88 2.25 -12.98
CA CYS A 27 2.84 3.06 -13.60
C CYS A 27 2.02 3.85 -12.57
N VAL A 28 1.72 3.26 -11.41
CA VAL A 28 1.02 3.97 -10.32
C VAL A 28 1.85 5.15 -9.82
N LEU A 29 3.16 4.95 -9.55
CA LEU A 29 4.04 6.04 -9.13
C LEU A 29 4.07 7.17 -10.16
N LEU A 30 4.25 6.83 -11.43
CA LEU A 30 4.31 7.79 -12.55
C LEU A 30 2.98 8.53 -12.76
N ALA A 31 1.85 7.83 -12.68
CA ALA A 31 0.53 8.45 -12.76
C ALA A 31 0.27 9.41 -11.58
N MET A 32 0.66 9.03 -10.37
CA MET A 32 0.55 9.90 -9.19
C MET A 32 1.42 11.14 -9.29
N ALA A 33 2.61 11.00 -9.90
CA ALA A 33 3.53 12.11 -10.16
C ALA A 33 3.15 12.93 -11.39
N ASN A 34 2.22 12.44 -12.21
CA ASN A 34 1.82 12.98 -13.51
C ASN A 34 3.01 13.13 -14.46
N LEU A 35 3.85 12.09 -14.57
CA LEU A 35 5.05 12.07 -15.42
C LEU A 35 4.90 11.13 -16.59
N THR A 36 5.07 11.63 -17.79
CA THR A 36 5.19 10.86 -19.04
C THR A 36 6.66 10.50 -19.30
N GLU A 37 6.93 9.72 -20.36
CA GLU A 37 8.29 9.25 -20.68
C GLU A 37 9.29 10.38 -20.89
N ALA A 38 8.85 11.52 -21.43
CA ALA A 38 9.72 12.64 -21.79
C ALA A 38 9.97 13.64 -20.67
N GLU A 39 9.21 13.59 -19.57
CA GLU A 39 9.26 14.60 -18.53
C GLU A 39 10.34 14.29 -17.48
N ALA A 40 10.96 15.35 -16.95
CA ALA A 40 11.94 15.22 -15.87
C ALA A 40 11.25 15.00 -14.53
N TRP A 41 11.88 14.28 -13.59
CA TRP A 41 11.35 14.07 -12.23
C TRP A 41 11.09 15.36 -11.47
N GLY A 42 11.87 16.40 -11.74
CA GLY A 42 11.67 17.73 -11.15
C GLY A 42 10.34 18.41 -11.51
N SER A 43 9.65 17.97 -12.58
CA SER A 43 8.32 18.46 -12.95
C SER A 43 7.16 17.68 -12.34
N ALA A 44 7.45 16.69 -11.48
CA ALA A 44 6.43 15.91 -10.79
C ALA A 44 5.45 16.79 -10.00
N THR A 45 4.19 16.37 -9.97
CA THR A 45 3.11 17.03 -9.22
C THR A 45 2.40 16.02 -8.32
N ASN A 46 1.58 16.49 -7.38
CA ASN A 46 0.78 15.64 -6.50
C ASN A 46 -0.72 15.99 -6.54
N ASN A 47 -1.26 16.12 -7.71
CA ASN A 47 -2.67 16.39 -7.90
C ASN A 47 -3.55 15.22 -7.42
N TRP A 48 -4.73 15.52 -6.88
CA TRP A 48 -5.73 14.54 -6.50
C TRP A 48 -6.29 13.81 -7.72
N ILE A 49 -6.08 12.49 -7.83
CA ILE A 49 -6.56 11.67 -8.95
C ILE A 49 -7.34 10.45 -8.46
N ARG A 50 -8.23 9.93 -9.31
CA ARG A 50 -8.95 8.69 -9.06
C ARG A 50 -8.14 7.50 -9.56
N ILE A 51 -8.45 6.32 -9.05
CA ILE A 51 -7.84 5.07 -9.55
C ILE A 51 -8.15 4.82 -11.03
N HIS A 52 -9.32 5.25 -11.52
CA HIS A 52 -9.67 5.24 -12.92
C HIS A 52 -8.70 6.08 -13.77
N ASP A 53 -8.37 7.28 -13.28
CA ASP A 53 -7.46 8.19 -13.96
C ASP A 53 -6.02 7.63 -14.01
N VAL A 54 -5.60 6.89 -12.96
CA VAL A 54 -4.32 6.17 -12.93
C VAL A 54 -4.26 5.09 -14.01
N ILE A 55 -5.31 4.30 -14.18
CA ILE A 55 -5.39 3.26 -15.21
C ILE A 55 -5.36 3.89 -16.62
N ALA A 56 -6.16 4.94 -16.83
CA ALA A 56 -6.18 5.67 -18.09
C ALA A 56 -4.81 6.26 -18.43
N PHE A 57 -4.13 6.85 -17.45
CA PHE A 57 -2.79 7.40 -17.60
C PHE A 57 -1.77 6.32 -18.01
N ALA A 58 -1.77 5.18 -17.33
CA ALA A 58 -0.89 4.05 -17.65
C ALA A 58 -1.10 3.54 -19.07
N ASN A 59 -2.36 3.37 -19.48
CA ASN A 59 -2.69 2.91 -20.82
C ASN A 59 -2.29 3.91 -21.92
N SER A 60 -2.48 5.21 -21.65
CA SER A 60 -2.18 6.25 -22.64
C SER A 60 -0.69 6.53 -22.82
N ASN A 61 0.11 6.41 -21.74
CA ASN A 61 1.49 6.89 -21.74
C ASN A 61 2.55 5.77 -21.69
N TYR A 62 2.17 4.55 -21.23
CA TYR A 62 3.12 3.45 -21.01
C TYR A 62 2.77 2.17 -21.77
N GLY A 63 1.92 2.27 -22.80
CA GLY A 63 1.59 1.16 -23.70
C GLY A 63 0.94 -0.04 -23.01
N THR A 64 0.34 0.16 -21.83
CA THR A 64 -0.41 -0.89 -21.12
C THR A 64 -1.85 -0.99 -21.65
N THR A 65 -2.51 -2.12 -21.37
CA THR A 65 -3.89 -2.38 -21.79
C THR A 65 -4.75 -2.86 -20.62
N TYR A 66 -4.60 -2.20 -19.46
CA TYR A 66 -5.40 -2.55 -18.29
C TYR A 66 -6.88 -2.26 -18.51
N ALA A 67 -7.71 -3.26 -18.26
CA ALA A 67 -9.16 -3.10 -18.33
C ALA A 67 -9.68 -2.32 -17.11
N GLU A 68 -10.85 -1.71 -17.24
CA GLU A 68 -11.49 -0.91 -16.17
C GLU A 68 -11.76 -1.73 -14.89
N ASN A 69 -12.05 -3.03 -15.01
CA ASN A 69 -12.23 -3.93 -13.88
C ASN A 69 -10.92 -4.22 -13.10
N SER A 70 -9.76 -3.78 -13.61
CA SER A 70 -8.47 -3.91 -12.90
C SER A 70 -8.34 -2.99 -11.68
N ARG A 71 -9.31 -2.07 -11.44
CA ARG A 71 -9.26 -1.12 -10.31
C ARG A 71 -8.97 -1.78 -8.97
N GLU A 72 -9.62 -2.90 -8.70
CA GLU A 72 -9.40 -3.61 -7.44
C GLU A 72 -7.99 -4.21 -7.33
N THR A 73 -7.42 -4.65 -8.47
CA THR A 73 -6.04 -5.14 -8.55
C THR A 73 -5.05 -4.00 -8.26
N PHE A 74 -5.23 -2.84 -8.90
CA PHE A 74 -4.42 -1.65 -8.63
C PHE A 74 -4.50 -1.23 -7.16
N ARG A 75 -5.72 -1.21 -6.60
CA ARG A 75 -5.95 -0.85 -5.20
C ARG A 75 -5.21 -1.79 -4.25
N LYS A 76 -5.31 -3.11 -4.46
CA LYS A 76 -4.71 -4.13 -3.57
C LYS A 76 -3.22 -4.29 -3.77
N GLN A 77 -2.72 -4.26 -5.01
CA GLN A 77 -1.33 -4.60 -5.32
C GLN A 77 -0.37 -3.41 -5.32
N ALA A 78 -0.88 -2.20 -5.46
CA ALA A 78 -0.06 -0.99 -5.48
C ALA A 78 -0.50 0.06 -4.44
N MET A 79 -1.72 0.61 -4.58
CA MET A 79 -2.18 1.74 -3.78
C MET A 79 -2.15 1.47 -2.27
N HIS A 80 -2.62 0.28 -1.85
CA HIS A 80 -2.62 -0.11 -0.43
C HIS A 80 -1.20 -0.14 0.15
N HIS A 81 -0.25 -0.64 -0.62
CA HIS A 81 1.16 -0.71 -0.20
C HIS A 81 1.79 0.69 -0.13
N PHE A 82 1.57 1.50 -1.16
CA PHE A 82 2.08 2.87 -1.21
C PHE A 82 1.50 3.76 -0.11
N ARG A 83 0.24 3.56 0.24
CA ARG A 83 -0.38 4.25 1.38
C ARG A 83 0.23 3.82 2.72
N ASN A 84 0.50 2.52 2.90
CA ASN A 84 1.16 2.01 4.10
C ASN A 84 2.60 2.53 4.26
N ALA A 85 3.27 2.83 3.16
CA ALA A 85 4.62 3.39 3.14
C ALA A 85 4.64 4.94 3.19
N ALA A 86 3.47 5.56 3.35
CA ALA A 86 3.32 7.02 3.29
C ALA A 86 3.78 7.66 1.96
N PHE A 87 3.81 6.89 0.86
CA PHE A 87 4.10 7.44 -0.46
C PHE A 87 2.91 8.23 -1.02
N ILE A 88 1.70 7.75 -0.72
CA ILE A 88 0.45 8.38 -1.12
C ILE A 88 -0.48 8.53 0.08
N GLU A 89 -1.36 9.50 -0.01
CA GLU A 89 -2.47 9.70 0.90
C GLU A 89 -3.81 9.70 0.15
N ASP A 90 -4.89 9.52 0.88
CA ASP A 90 -6.24 9.65 0.35
C ASP A 90 -6.96 10.86 0.95
N ASN A 91 -8.06 11.26 0.34
CA ASN A 91 -8.83 12.44 0.74
C ASN A 91 -9.84 12.18 1.88
N GLY A 92 -9.71 11.07 2.60
CA GLY A 92 -10.56 10.72 3.76
C GLY A 92 -12.02 10.39 3.43
N LYS A 93 -12.40 10.34 2.14
CA LYS A 93 -13.76 9.93 1.74
C LYS A 93 -13.92 8.41 1.89
N ALA A 94 -15.17 7.93 1.88
CA ALA A 94 -15.43 6.49 1.84
C ALA A 94 -14.85 5.86 0.56
N THR A 95 -14.25 4.68 0.66
CA THR A 95 -13.55 4.00 -0.46
C THR A 95 -14.44 3.67 -1.65
N ASN A 96 -15.76 3.56 -1.44
CA ASN A 96 -16.78 3.38 -2.49
C ASN A 96 -17.34 4.70 -3.04
N SER A 97 -16.87 5.85 -2.52
CA SER A 97 -17.30 7.15 -3.00
C SER A 97 -16.75 7.43 -4.41
N PRO A 98 -17.57 7.96 -5.34
CA PRO A 98 -17.08 8.42 -6.64
C PRO A 98 -16.07 9.57 -6.51
N ASN A 99 -16.04 10.22 -5.35
CA ASN A 99 -15.13 11.32 -5.03
C ASN A 99 -13.90 10.88 -4.24
N TYR A 100 -13.65 9.56 -4.08
CA TYR A 100 -12.43 9.06 -3.47
C TYR A 100 -11.23 9.33 -4.38
N ARG A 101 -10.19 9.94 -3.82
CA ARG A 101 -9.00 10.40 -4.53
C ARG A 101 -7.74 10.02 -3.77
N TYR A 102 -6.66 9.91 -4.52
CA TYR A 102 -5.30 9.72 -4.00
C TYR A 102 -4.38 10.81 -4.55
N ARG A 103 -3.29 11.08 -3.84
CA ARG A 103 -2.17 11.89 -4.32
C ARG A 103 -0.87 11.43 -3.67
N LEU A 104 0.27 11.84 -4.19
CA LEU A 104 1.54 11.72 -3.47
C LEU A 104 1.49 12.58 -2.20
N THR A 105 2.14 12.09 -1.12
CA THR A 105 2.43 12.95 0.03
C THR A 105 3.43 14.03 -0.38
N ASP A 106 3.45 15.14 0.35
CA ASP A 106 4.37 16.23 0.03
C ASP A 106 5.83 15.78 0.19
N GLU A 107 6.13 14.93 1.19
CA GLU A 107 7.46 14.35 1.39
C GLU A 107 7.87 13.46 0.22
N MET A 108 6.98 12.59 -0.27
CA MET A 108 7.27 11.72 -1.41
C MET A 108 7.43 12.53 -2.70
N LEU A 109 6.64 13.59 -2.89
CA LEU A 109 6.80 14.49 -4.03
C LEU A 109 8.20 15.14 -4.04
N HIS A 110 8.61 15.74 -2.92
CA HIS A 110 9.94 16.36 -2.80
C HIS A 110 11.06 15.34 -3.03
N LEU A 111 10.91 14.13 -2.52
CA LEU A 111 11.87 13.06 -2.74
C LEU A 111 12.03 12.76 -4.23
N ILE A 112 10.94 12.44 -4.95
CA ILE A 112 11.03 12.04 -6.36
C ILE A 112 11.48 13.19 -7.26
N GLN A 113 11.15 14.45 -6.92
CA GLN A 113 11.65 15.62 -7.65
C GLN A 113 13.17 15.77 -7.57
N SER A 114 13.80 15.22 -6.53
CA SER A 114 15.27 15.23 -6.40
C SER A 114 15.96 14.08 -7.17
N PHE A 115 15.21 13.13 -7.75
CA PHE A 115 15.80 11.99 -8.45
C PHE A 115 16.61 12.43 -9.67
N GLY A 116 17.82 11.88 -9.79
CA GLY A 116 18.77 12.26 -10.84
C GLY A 116 19.51 13.59 -10.60
N THR A 117 19.33 14.20 -9.43
CA THR A 117 20.11 15.40 -9.01
C THR A 117 21.15 15.06 -7.94
N ALA A 118 22.04 15.99 -7.63
CA ALA A 118 23.02 15.83 -6.55
C ALA A 118 22.39 15.69 -5.15
N ASP A 119 21.13 16.11 -4.99
CA ASP A 119 20.39 16.05 -3.71
C ASP A 119 19.71 14.73 -3.43
N TRP A 120 19.66 13.81 -4.41
CA TRP A 120 18.92 12.55 -4.31
C TRP A 120 19.26 11.73 -3.07
N GLU A 121 20.55 11.45 -2.86
CA GLU A 121 20.99 10.60 -1.74
C GLU A 121 20.62 11.21 -0.38
N ARG A 122 20.76 12.51 -0.24
CA ARG A 122 20.39 13.24 0.98
C ARG A 122 18.88 13.20 1.22
N SER A 123 18.10 13.45 0.19
CA SER A 123 16.62 13.41 0.26
C SER A 123 16.11 12.02 0.57
N LEU A 124 16.70 10.98 -0.04
CA LEU A 124 16.38 9.59 0.23
C LEU A 124 16.68 9.21 1.68
N ALA A 125 17.87 9.56 2.19
CA ALA A 125 18.25 9.29 3.58
C ALA A 125 17.26 9.96 4.55
N CYS A 126 16.95 11.23 4.35
CA CYS A 126 15.99 11.97 5.17
C CYS A 126 14.59 11.34 5.14
N PHE A 127 14.11 10.93 3.97
CA PHE A 127 12.82 10.24 3.83
C PHE A 127 12.81 8.92 4.60
N MET A 128 13.86 8.11 4.46
CA MET A 128 13.97 6.81 5.12
C MET A 128 14.14 6.89 6.64
N GLU A 129 14.71 7.97 7.17
CA GLU A 129 14.77 8.22 8.62
C GLU A 129 13.39 8.51 9.22
N ASN A 130 12.49 9.13 8.46
CA ASN A 130 11.16 9.54 8.92
C ASN A 130 10.07 8.48 8.63
N HIS A 131 10.36 7.47 7.81
CA HIS A 131 9.38 6.49 7.38
C HIS A 131 9.92 5.06 7.48
N ASP A 132 9.16 4.17 8.11
CA ASP A 132 9.46 2.73 8.08
C ASP A 132 9.38 2.21 6.64
N SER A 133 10.37 1.41 6.23
CA SER A 133 10.29 0.74 4.93
C SER A 133 9.15 -0.28 4.90
N LEU A 134 8.58 -0.55 3.71
CA LEU A 134 7.55 -1.59 3.56
C LEU A 134 8.06 -2.97 3.98
N VAL A 135 9.37 -3.24 3.80
CA VAL A 135 9.98 -4.50 4.25
C VAL A 135 9.93 -4.59 5.77
N ASP A 136 10.29 -3.53 6.49
CA ASP A 136 10.28 -3.50 7.96
C ASP A 136 8.85 -3.57 8.51
N LEU A 137 7.90 -2.85 7.90
CA LEU A 137 6.48 -2.92 8.24
C LEU A 137 5.90 -4.34 8.06
N TYR A 138 6.31 -5.06 7.01
CA TYR A 138 5.85 -6.44 6.79
C TYR A 138 6.57 -7.43 7.68
N ALA A 139 7.86 -7.24 7.95
CA ALA A 139 8.60 -8.05 8.91
C ALA A 139 7.97 -7.94 10.32
N SER A 140 7.64 -6.73 10.76
CA SER A 140 6.96 -6.52 12.04
C SER A 140 5.58 -7.18 12.12
N LYS A 141 4.81 -7.20 11.01
CA LYS A 141 3.53 -7.94 10.93
C LYS A 141 3.71 -9.45 10.98
N LEU A 142 4.77 -9.99 10.39
CA LEU A 142 5.07 -11.43 10.43
C LEU A 142 5.52 -11.89 11.82
N THR A 143 6.19 -11.03 12.58
CA THR A 143 6.64 -11.31 13.95
C THR A 143 5.55 -11.06 15.00
N MET A 144 4.37 -10.57 14.60
CA MET A 144 3.24 -10.39 15.51
C MET A 144 2.85 -11.72 16.17
N ARG A 145 2.95 -11.76 17.50
CA ARG A 145 2.60 -12.95 18.28
C ARG A 145 1.11 -13.22 18.14
N LYS A 146 0.79 -14.35 17.50
CA LYS A 146 -0.60 -14.81 17.37
C LYS A 146 -1.19 -15.10 18.75
N MET A 147 -2.47 -14.77 18.94
CA MET A 147 -3.21 -15.05 20.17
C MET A 147 -3.68 -16.50 20.18
N PRO A 148 -3.31 -17.32 21.18
CA PRO A 148 -3.88 -18.66 21.32
C PRO A 148 -5.37 -18.56 21.67
N VAL A 149 -6.17 -19.42 21.09
CA VAL A 149 -7.63 -19.54 21.33
C VAL A 149 -7.99 -21.02 21.38
N LYS A 150 -8.78 -21.43 22.36
CA LYS A 150 -9.32 -22.80 22.43
C LYS A 150 -10.74 -22.85 21.88
N ILE A 151 -10.97 -23.72 20.89
CA ILE A 151 -12.26 -23.94 20.26
C ILE A 151 -12.57 -25.43 20.32
N ASN A 152 -13.65 -25.81 20.98
CA ASN A 152 -14.07 -27.22 21.16
C ASN A 152 -12.97 -28.14 21.73
N GLY A 153 -12.05 -27.58 22.54
CA GLY A 153 -10.92 -28.31 23.13
C GLY A 153 -9.65 -28.35 22.29
N GLU A 154 -9.68 -27.88 21.06
CA GLU A 154 -8.53 -27.79 20.17
C GLU A 154 -7.87 -26.40 20.23
N ASP A 155 -6.56 -26.34 20.01
CA ASP A 155 -5.78 -25.12 20.04
C ASP A 155 -5.71 -24.45 18.66
N PHE A 156 -6.21 -23.23 18.57
CA PHE A 156 -6.14 -22.37 17.40
C PHE A 156 -5.36 -21.10 17.68
N THR A 157 -5.03 -20.35 16.63
CA THR A 157 -4.36 -19.05 16.78
C THR A 157 -5.03 -17.97 15.96
N PHE A 158 -5.35 -16.84 16.57
CA PHE A 158 -5.88 -15.64 15.91
C PHE A 158 -4.79 -14.59 15.75
N SER A 159 -4.88 -13.80 14.67
CA SER A 159 -4.07 -12.59 14.55
C SER A 159 -4.47 -11.56 15.61
N PRO A 160 -3.53 -10.78 16.19
CA PRO A 160 -3.89 -9.75 17.16
C PRO A 160 -4.75 -8.66 16.50
N GLY A 161 -5.76 -8.19 17.22
CA GLY A 161 -6.69 -7.15 16.76
C GLY A 161 -7.95 -7.12 17.60
N LYS A 162 -8.60 -5.94 17.70
CA LYS A 162 -9.81 -5.76 18.54
C LYS A 162 -10.92 -6.74 18.19
N HIS A 163 -11.14 -6.97 16.89
CA HIS A 163 -12.15 -7.93 16.42
C HIS A 163 -11.84 -9.35 16.88
N ASN A 164 -10.61 -9.82 16.70
CA ASN A 164 -10.20 -11.16 17.09
C ASN A 164 -10.10 -11.32 18.63
N GLN A 165 -9.79 -10.26 19.37
CA GLN A 165 -9.89 -10.24 20.82
C GLN A 165 -11.33 -10.42 21.29
N LEU A 166 -12.29 -9.76 20.64
CA LEU A 166 -13.71 -9.94 20.91
C LEU A 166 -14.18 -11.35 20.59
N GLN A 167 -13.80 -11.89 19.43
CA GLN A 167 -14.12 -13.28 19.06
C GLN A 167 -13.56 -14.28 20.07
N LYS A 168 -12.30 -14.12 20.51
CA LYS A 168 -11.70 -14.93 21.56
C LYS A 168 -12.51 -14.84 22.85
N ALA A 169 -12.89 -13.66 23.30
CA ALA A 169 -13.68 -13.47 24.51
C ALA A 169 -15.07 -14.10 24.41
N ILE A 170 -15.71 -14.06 23.24
CA ILE A 170 -16.98 -14.73 22.97
C ILE A 170 -16.81 -16.26 23.08
N ILE A 171 -15.82 -16.83 22.42
CA ILE A 171 -15.57 -18.27 22.38
C ILE A 171 -15.20 -18.80 23.76
N GLU A 172 -14.24 -18.17 24.44
CA GLU A 172 -13.68 -18.72 25.69
C GLU A 172 -14.46 -18.36 26.96
N LYS A 173 -15.18 -17.22 26.95
CA LYS A 173 -15.84 -16.72 28.15
C LYS A 173 -17.37 -16.68 28.06
N PHE A 174 -17.92 -16.25 26.93
CA PHE A 174 -19.35 -16.06 26.77
C PHE A 174 -20.06 -17.37 26.40
N ALA A 175 -19.61 -18.07 25.35
CA ALA A 175 -20.27 -19.30 24.88
C ALA A 175 -20.35 -20.38 25.96
N PRO A 176 -19.34 -20.69 26.79
CA PRO A 176 -19.45 -21.68 27.86
C PRO A 176 -20.48 -21.33 28.93
N ARG A 177 -20.79 -20.05 29.13
CA ARG A 177 -21.75 -19.59 30.14
C ARG A 177 -23.20 -19.58 29.65
N PHE A 178 -23.40 -19.19 28.39
CA PHE A 178 -24.74 -18.90 27.87
C PHE A 178 -25.21 -19.93 26.82
N ALA A 179 -24.30 -20.73 26.29
CA ALA A 179 -24.58 -21.78 25.32
C ALA A 179 -23.69 -23.03 25.56
N PRO A 180 -23.77 -23.68 26.74
CA PRO A 180 -22.85 -24.74 27.14
C PRO A 180 -22.88 -26.00 26.25
N ASN A 181 -23.95 -26.18 25.49
CA ASN A 181 -24.12 -27.33 24.57
C ASN A 181 -23.93 -26.95 23.09
N SER A 182 -23.44 -25.74 22.79
CA SER A 182 -23.17 -25.31 21.42
C SER A 182 -21.74 -25.64 21.02
N SER A 183 -21.54 -26.16 19.81
CA SER A 183 -20.22 -26.26 19.17
C SER A 183 -20.02 -25.06 18.26
N ALA A 184 -18.85 -24.44 18.32
CA ALA A 184 -18.50 -23.39 17.38
C ALA A 184 -18.24 -24.01 16.00
N CYS A 185 -19.07 -23.66 15.00
CA CYS A 185 -18.82 -23.97 13.60
C CYS A 185 -17.85 -22.94 13.02
N MET A 186 -16.78 -23.40 12.38
CA MET A 186 -15.87 -22.60 11.59
C MET A 186 -16.14 -22.74 10.10
#